data_89a1162d326a94434606ba676650bd9b
#
_entry.id   89a1162d326a94434606ba676650bd9b
#
_cell.length_a   1.000
_cell.length_b   1.000
_cell.length_c   1.000
_cell.angle_alpha   90.00
_cell.angle_beta   90.00
_cell.angle_gamma   90.00
#
_symmetry.space_group_name_H-M   'P 1'
#
loop_
_entity.id
_entity.type
_entity.pdbx_description
1 polymer ?
#
loop_
_entity_poly.entity_id
_entity_poly.type
_entity_poly.pdbx_seq_one_letter_code
_entity_poly.pdbx_strand_id
1 'polypeptide(L)'
;MLDTANPVRKGEEIDSDAVTEYLMSQGIALQGQPEVTQFSGGASNWTYRLKYANRDLILRRPPKGTKAKSAHDMVREYKVQKALQSQYPRVPNMVALCTDDRVIGCDFYVMDRIEGIIPRANLPKALTLSEQQVSELCRQVVDALIDLHKVDYTQNPDLVALGKGEGYCERQVMGWDKRYEQARTPDVPDFADVRQWLTANTPKDVKTSVIHNDWRFDNVILDPNNPTNIIGVLDWEMATIGDPLMDLGCALAYWIQADDNAVMKATRRQPTNLPGMMTRAEVVEYYLQKTGLKVDNWRFYEVFGVFRLAAIAQQIYYRYYHGQTDNPAFKDFGV
;
A
#
# COMPACT_ATOMS: atom_id res chain seq x y z
N MET A 1 17.28 -12.33 1.54
CA MET A 1 17.03 -12.46 3.01
C MET A 1 15.55 -12.23 3.22
N LEU A 2 14.88 -13.18 3.85
CA LEU A 2 13.44 -13.10 4.12
C LEU A 2 13.11 -11.92 5.03
N ASP A 3 11.90 -11.36 4.90
CA ASP A 3 11.43 -10.35 5.85
C ASP A 3 11.23 -11.01 7.22
N THR A 4 11.90 -10.48 8.25
CA THR A 4 11.95 -11.09 9.59
C THR A 4 11.26 -10.19 10.61
N ALA A 5 10.45 -10.81 11.46
CA ALA A 5 9.88 -10.15 12.63
C ALA A 5 10.88 -10.09 13.79
N ASN A 6 10.72 -9.10 14.65
CA ASN A 6 11.53 -8.85 15.83
C ASN A 6 10.74 -9.22 17.09
N PRO A 7 11.35 -9.27 18.28
CA PRO A 7 10.59 -9.34 19.53
C PRO A 7 9.53 -8.26 19.62
N VAL A 8 8.40 -8.57 20.23
CA VAL A 8 7.29 -7.62 20.41
C VAL A 8 7.78 -6.40 21.20
N ARG A 9 7.43 -5.20 20.74
CA ARG A 9 7.79 -3.95 21.43
C ARG A 9 7.06 -3.85 22.77
N LYS A 10 7.76 -3.32 23.77
CA LYS A 10 7.21 -3.12 25.12
C LYS A 10 5.94 -2.22 25.04
N GLY A 11 4.85 -2.73 25.64
CA GLY A 11 3.55 -2.05 25.65
C GLY A 11 2.67 -2.33 24.43
N GLU A 12 3.18 -3.10 23.45
CA GLU A 12 2.44 -3.51 22.26
C GLU A 12 2.11 -5.02 22.28
N GLU A 13 2.28 -5.69 23.43
CA GLU A 13 1.97 -7.10 23.60
C GLU A 13 0.49 -7.39 23.35
N ILE A 14 0.19 -8.57 22.82
CA ILE A 14 -1.17 -9.09 22.62
C ILE A 14 -1.39 -10.32 23.51
N ASP A 15 -2.63 -10.55 23.90
CA ASP A 15 -3.03 -11.78 24.57
C ASP A 15 -3.11 -12.91 23.53
N SER A 16 -2.01 -13.67 23.41
CA SER A 16 -1.91 -14.76 22.44
C SER A 16 -2.81 -15.95 22.80
N ASP A 17 -3.12 -16.14 24.08
CA ASP A 17 -4.01 -17.22 24.52
C ASP A 17 -5.43 -16.90 24.08
N ALA A 18 -5.93 -15.69 24.34
CA ALA A 18 -7.25 -15.24 23.88
C ALA A 18 -7.38 -15.28 22.35
N VAL A 19 -6.33 -14.89 21.61
CA VAL A 19 -6.33 -15.01 20.15
C VAL A 19 -6.39 -16.47 19.71
N THR A 20 -5.63 -17.36 20.34
CA THR A 20 -5.61 -18.79 20.02
C THR A 20 -6.99 -19.43 20.27
N GLU A 21 -7.60 -19.15 21.44
CA GLU A 21 -8.95 -19.62 21.77
C GLU A 21 -10.00 -19.12 20.78
N TYR A 22 -9.93 -17.84 20.42
CA TYR A 22 -10.81 -17.28 19.40
C TYR A 22 -10.67 -18.00 18.05
N LEU A 23 -9.44 -18.16 17.53
CA LEU A 23 -9.19 -18.84 16.26
C LEU A 23 -9.68 -20.30 16.28
N MET A 24 -9.44 -21.02 17.37
CA MET A 24 -9.95 -22.40 17.53
C MET A 24 -11.48 -22.44 17.58
N SER A 25 -12.14 -21.47 18.20
CA SER A 25 -13.61 -21.35 18.19
C SER A 25 -14.18 -21.11 16.79
N GLN A 26 -13.38 -20.53 15.88
CA GLN A 26 -13.72 -20.36 14.46
C GLN A 26 -13.41 -21.61 13.62
N GLY A 27 -13.04 -22.73 14.25
CA GLY A 27 -12.72 -23.99 13.56
C GLY A 27 -11.31 -24.06 12.99
N ILE A 28 -10.42 -23.12 13.34
CA ILE A 28 -9.03 -23.14 12.90
C ILE A 28 -8.22 -24.12 13.73
N ALA A 29 -7.69 -25.17 13.10
CA ALA A 29 -6.85 -26.16 13.77
C ALA A 29 -5.47 -25.56 14.07
N LEU A 30 -5.14 -25.39 15.34
CA LEU A 30 -3.85 -24.89 15.83
C LEU A 30 -3.22 -25.90 16.78
N GLN A 31 -1.88 -25.98 16.79
CA GLN A 31 -1.12 -26.89 17.67
C GLN A 31 -0.15 -26.10 18.56
N GLY A 32 -0.36 -26.19 19.87
CA GLY A 32 0.45 -25.51 20.88
C GLY A 32 0.18 -24.01 20.95
N GLN A 33 1.06 -23.33 21.70
CA GLN A 33 1.06 -21.87 21.79
C GLN A 33 1.95 -21.29 20.69
N PRO A 34 1.62 -20.10 20.13
CA PRO A 34 2.44 -19.48 19.11
C PRO A 34 3.69 -18.82 19.68
N GLU A 35 4.78 -18.88 18.93
CA GLU A 35 5.83 -17.88 19.07
C GLU A 35 5.31 -16.55 18.47
N VAL A 36 5.21 -15.50 19.29
CA VAL A 36 4.73 -14.18 18.86
C VAL A 36 5.92 -13.26 18.63
N THR A 37 5.99 -12.72 17.40
CA THR A 37 6.98 -11.69 17.02
C THR A 37 6.27 -10.57 16.28
N GLN A 38 6.94 -9.43 16.09
CA GLN A 38 6.33 -8.23 15.51
C GLN A 38 7.18 -7.69 14.36
N PHE A 39 6.53 -7.30 13.25
CA PHE A 39 7.22 -6.61 12.17
C PHE A 39 7.40 -5.13 12.50
N SER A 40 8.58 -4.60 12.15
CA SER A 40 8.93 -3.19 12.38
C SER A 40 8.35 -2.25 11.30
N GLY A 41 7.90 -2.80 10.17
CA GLY A 41 7.29 -2.06 9.07
C GLY A 41 5.78 -1.92 9.26
N GLY A 42 5.21 -0.80 8.79
CA GLY A 42 3.80 -0.46 8.88
C GLY A 42 3.59 0.72 9.83
N ALA A 43 3.49 1.95 9.26
CA ALA A 43 3.26 3.15 10.06
C ALA A 43 1.83 3.22 10.59
N SER A 44 0.89 2.51 9.94
CA SER A 44 -0.55 2.62 10.20
C SER A 44 -1.06 1.55 11.15
N ASN A 45 -0.71 0.28 10.95
CA ASN A 45 -1.24 -0.85 11.71
C ASN A 45 -0.13 -1.71 12.29
N TRP A 46 -0.38 -2.31 13.45
CA TRP A 46 0.55 -3.25 14.06
C TRP A 46 0.38 -4.65 13.46
N THR A 47 1.50 -5.25 13.08
CA THR A 47 1.56 -6.54 12.39
C THR A 47 2.39 -7.53 13.21
N TYR A 48 1.77 -8.61 13.63
CA TYR A 48 2.38 -9.69 14.43
C TYR A 48 2.46 -10.97 13.60
N ARG A 49 3.52 -11.73 13.83
CA ARG A 49 3.62 -13.11 13.39
C ARG A 49 3.24 -14.02 14.55
N LEU A 50 2.33 -14.95 14.29
CA LEU A 50 1.92 -16.01 15.19
C LEU A 50 2.38 -17.33 14.59
N LYS A 51 3.51 -17.86 15.09
CA LYS A 51 4.07 -19.12 14.58
C LYS A 51 3.69 -20.27 15.49
N TYR A 52 2.71 -21.05 15.08
CA TYR A 52 2.32 -22.31 15.69
C TYR A 52 3.15 -23.46 15.12
N ALA A 53 3.06 -24.65 15.74
CA ALA A 53 3.74 -25.85 15.25
C ALA A 53 3.27 -26.27 13.85
N ASN A 54 1.99 -26.02 13.51
CA ASN A 54 1.34 -26.41 12.25
C ASN A 54 0.93 -25.23 11.36
N ARG A 55 1.04 -23.96 11.82
CA ARG A 55 0.62 -22.76 11.05
C ARG A 55 1.57 -21.60 11.29
N ASP A 56 1.80 -20.81 10.25
CA ASP A 56 2.52 -19.54 10.30
C ASP A 56 1.57 -18.42 9.85
N LEU A 57 1.12 -17.61 10.80
CA LEU A 57 0.04 -16.64 10.61
C LEU A 57 0.51 -15.22 10.84
N ILE A 58 -0.19 -14.29 10.22
CA ILE A 58 -0.05 -12.84 10.46
C ILE A 58 -1.34 -12.33 11.08
N LEU A 59 -1.22 -11.61 12.19
CA LEU A 59 -2.30 -10.84 12.79
C LEU A 59 -2.05 -9.35 12.57
N ARG A 60 -3.06 -8.63 12.05
CA ARG A 60 -3.04 -7.17 11.94
C ARG A 60 -4.12 -6.55 12.81
N ARG A 61 -3.76 -5.46 13.50
CA ARG A 61 -4.65 -4.68 14.35
C ARG A 61 -4.26 -3.19 14.30
N PRO A 62 -5.19 -2.27 14.65
CA PRO A 62 -4.85 -0.86 14.84
C PRO A 62 -3.94 -0.67 16.06
N PRO A 63 -3.16 0.44 16.11
CA PRO A 63 -2.42 0.83 17.31
C PRO A 63 -3.35 1.10 18.50
N LYS A 64 -2.88 0.90 19.73
CA LYS A 64 -3.64 1.22 20.95
C LYS A 64 -4.02 2.71 20.97
N GLY A 65 -5.27 3.01 21.33
CA GLY A 65 -5.75 4.38 21.52
C GLY A 65 -6.21 5.09 20.23
N THR A 66 -6.14 4.47 19.07
CA THR A 66 -6.61 5.06 17.81
C THR A 66 -8.14 5.02 17.73
N LYS A 67 -8.78 6.21 17.74
CA LYS A 67 -10.25 6.36 17.67
C LYS A 67 -10.78 6.65 16.24
N ALA A 68 -9.92 6.78 15.25
CA ALA A 68 -10.34 7.12 13.89
C ALA A 68 -10.83 5.86 13.16
N LYS A 69 -12.12 5.63 13.13
CA LYS A 69 -12.78 4.49 12.45
C LYS A 69 -12.46 4.36 10.96
N SER A 70 -12.00 5.42 10.29
CA SER A 70 -11.77 5.42 8.84
C SER A 70 -10.33 5.15 8.40
N ALA A 71 -9.34 5.29 9.29
CA ALA A 71 -7.93 5.14 8.95
C ALA A 71 -7.36 3.73 9.27
N HIS A 72 -8.11 2.92 10.03
CA HIS A 72 -7.66 1.61 10.54
C HIS A 72 -8.83 0.62 10.54
N ASP A 73 -9.55 0.53 9.41
CA ASP A 73 -10.72 -0.32 9.26
C ASP A 73 -10.29 -1.75 8.91
N MET A 74 -10.08 -2.56 9.95
CA MET A 74 -9.69 -3.97 9.83
C MET A 74 -10.74 -4.80 9.10
N VAL A 75 -12.02 -4.47 9.29
CA VAL A 75 -13.13 -5.18 8.63
C VAL A 75 -13.07 -4.96 7.13
N ARG A 76 -12.88 -3.70 6.70
CA ARG A 76 -12.77 -3.33 5.29
C ARG A 76 -11.54 -3.98 4.65
N GLU A 77 -10.39 -3.89 5.30
CA GLU A 77 -9.12 -4.47 4.79
C GLU A 77 -9.23 -6.00 4.65
N TYR A 78 -9.84 -6.67 5.63
CA TYR A 78 -10.14 -8.11 5.55
C TYR A 78 -11.05 -8.45 4.37
N LYS A 79 -12.18 -7.72 4.22
CA LYS A 79 -13.19 -7.98 3.19
C LYS A 79 -12.61 -7.81 1.78
N VAL A 80 -11.82 -6.75 1.55
CA VAL A 80 -11.14 -6.52 0.27
C VAL A 80 -10.29 -7.71 -0.11
N GLN A 81 -9.39 -8.14 0.78
CA GLN A 81 -8.49 -9.24 0.52
C GLN A 81 -9.26 -10.56 0.33
N LYS A 82 -10.26 -10.81 1.18
CA LYS A 82 -11.10 -12.01 1.07
C LYS A 82 -11.86 -12.07 -0.26
N ALA A 83 -12.39 -10.96 -0.70
CA ALA A 83 -13.13 -10.86 -1.96
C ALA A 83 -12.24 -11.01 -3.20
N LEU A 84 -10.98 -10.60 -3.12
CA LEU A 84 -10.01 -10.70 -4.21
C LEU A 84 -9.45 -12.12 -4.41
N GLN A 85 -9.48 -12.98 -3.39
CA GLN A 85 -8.78 -14.27 -3.41
C GLN A 85 -9.10 -15.15 -4.63
N SER A 86 -10.34 -15.12 -5.12
CA SER A 86 -10.77 -15.96 -6.24
C SER A 86 -10.26 -15.49 -7.61
N GLN A 87 -9.91 -14.22 -7.75
CA GLN A 87 -9.51 -13.62 -9.03
C GLN A 87 -8.08 -13.05 -9.02
N TYR A 88 -7.55 -12.77 -7.83
CA TYR A 88 -6.22 -12.20 -7.65
C TYR A 88 -5.42 -12.99 -6.60
N PRO A 89 -4.73 -14.07 -7.00
CA PRO A 89 -4.11 -15.02 -6.07
C PRO A 89 -2.90 -14.47 -5.30
N ARG A 90 -2.48 -13.23 -5.58
CA ARG A 90 -1.39 -12.56 -4.86
C ARG A 90 -1.82 -11.90 -3.55
N VAL A 91 -3.10 -11.98 -3.16
CA VAL A 91 -3.52 -11.62 -1.80
C VAL A 91 -3.23 -12.76 -0.82
N PRO A 92 -2.87 -12.46 0.44
CA PRO A 92 -2.75 -13.49 1.47
C PRO A 92 -4.07 -14.25 1.66
N ASN A 93 -3.99 -15.53 2.02
CA ASN A 93 -5.20 -16.27 2.37
C ASN A 93 -5.75 -15.77 3.70
N MET A 94 -6.99 -15.27 3.69
CA MET A 94 -7.65 -14.69 4.85
C MET A 94 -8.24 -15.79 5.74
N VAL A 95 -7.78 -15.87 6.99
CA VAL A 95 -8.08 -16.95 7.95
C VAL A 95 -9.27 -16.58 8.82
N ALA A 96 -9.23 -15.43 9.51
CA ALA A 96 -10.29 -14.99 10.42
C ALA A 96 -10.35 -13.46 10.53
N LEU A 97 -11.55 -12.97 10.84
CA LEU A 97 -11.81 -11.58 11.24
C LEU A 97 -12.45 -11.60 12.62
N CYS A 98 -11.93 -10.83 13.56
CA CYS A 98 -12.52 -10.63 14.88
C CYS A 98 -12.98 -9.18 15.04
N THR A 99 -14.25 -9.01 15.39
CA THR A 99 -14.86 -7.72 15.77
C THR A 99 -15.37 -7.71 17.21
N ASP A 100 -14.94 -8.71 18.00
CA ASP A 100 -15.23 -8.78 19.41
C ASP A 100 -14.06 -8.17 20.22
N ASP A 101 -14.29 -6.98 20.76
CA ASP A 101 -13.29 -6.23 21.51
C ASP A 101 -12.88 -6.92 22.84
N ARG A 102 -13.66 -7.90 23.31
CA ARG A 102 -13.33 -8.70 24.50
C ARG A 102 -12.11 -9.58 24.32
N VAL A 103 -11.72 -9.88 23.05
CA VAL A 103 -10.57 -10.76 22.77
C VAL A 103 -9.25 -10.04 23.02
N ILE A 104 -8.99 -8.91 22.33
CA ILE A 104 -7.75 -8.12 22.50
C ILE A 104 -7.99 -6.59 22.53
N GLY A 105 -9.21 -6.15 22.80
CA GLY A 105 -9.56 -4.74 22.97
C GLY A 105 -9.74 -3.96 21.67
N CYS A 106 -9.78 -4.62 20.52
CA CYS A 106 -10.02 -3.97 19.21
C CYS A 106 -10.32 -5.02 18.13
N ASP A 107 -10.83 -4.54 16.98
CA ASP A 107 -10.93 -5.35 15.79
C ASP A 107 -9.53 -5.80 15.31
N PHE A 108 -9.45 -7.02 14.80
CA PHE A 108 -8.23 -7.55 14.15
C PHE A 108 -8.59 -8.59 13.10
N TYR A 109 -7.66 -8.85 12.22
CA TYR A 109 -7.78 -9.98 11.32
C TYR A 109 -6.50 -10.83 11.27
N VAL A 110 -6.69 -12.06 10.84
CA VAL A 110 -5.61 -13.05 10.71
C VAL A 110 -5.59 -13.58 9.29
N MET A 111 -4.40 -13.73 8.74
CA MET A 111 -4.13 -14.28 7.41
C MET A 111 -2.95 -15.25 7.44
N ASP A 112 -2.84 -16.12 6.46
CA ASP A 112 -1.64 -16.92 6.28
C ASP A 112 -0.44 -16.03 5.94
N ARG A 113 0.73 -16.34 6.50
CA ARG A 113 1.96 -15.65 6.15
C ARG A 113 2.44 -16.08 4.78
N ILE A 114 2.67 -15.13 3.89
CA ILE A 114 3.44 -15.35 2.67
C ILE A 114 4.91 -15.12 3.01
N GLU A 115 5.69 -16.19 3.01
CA GLU A 115 7.12 -16.09 3.25
C GLU A 115 7.86 -15.68 1.98
N GLY A 116 8.60 -14.56 2.04
CA GLY A 116 9.30 -14.06 0.87
C GLY A 116 10.19 -12.85 1.17
N ILE A 117 10.65 -12.22 0.11
CA ILE A 117 11.52 -11.05 0.16
C ILE A 117 10.68 -9.81 -0.09
N ILE A 118 10.71 -8.83 0.80
CA ILE A 118 10.08 -7.52 0.60
C ILE A 118 11.18 -6.53 0.23
N PRO A 119 11.18 -5.99 -1.01
CA PRO A 119 12.08 -4.91 -1.38
C PRO A 119 11.78 -3.67 -0.54
N ARG A 120 12.83 -3.04 -0.03
CA ARG A 120 12.72 -1.74 0.67
C ARG A 120 13.33 -0.65 -0.23
N ALA A 121 13.87 0.40 0.36
CA ALA A 121 14.62 1.40 -0.41
C ALA A 121 15.72 0.77 -1.29
N ASN A 122 16.26 -0.36 -0.85
CA ASN A 122 17.23 -1.16 -1.60
C ASN A 122 16.82 -2.64 -1.54
N LEU A 123 17.27 -3.42 -2.51
CA LEU A 123 17.22 -4.88 -2.40
C LEU A 123 18.08 -5.34 -1.22
N PRO A 124 17.74 -6.47 -0.56
CA PRO A 124 18.57 -7.04 0.47
C PRO A 124 20.01 -7.29 -0.03
N LYS A 125 21.01 -7.01 0.80
CA LYS A 125 22.44 -7.12 0.42
C LYS A 125 22.83 -8.51 -0.11
N ALA A 126 22.14 -9.55 0.33
CA ALA A 126 22.37 -10.93 -0.12
C ALA A 126 21.70 -11.26 -1.46
N LEU A 127 20.87 -10.36 -2.00
CA LEU A 127 20.18 -10.52 -3.27
C LEU A 127 20.85 -9.66 -4.35
N THR A 128 21.61 -10.31 -5.22
CA THR A 128 22.23 -9.67 -6.39
C THR A 128 21.46 -10.09 -7.62
N LEU A 129 20.91 -9.11 -8.35
CA LEU A 129 20.22 -9.32 -9.62
C LEU A 129 21.01 -8.68 -10.75
N SER A 130 21.10 -9.35 -11.89
CA SER A 130 21.60 -8.76 -13.13
C SER A 130 20.61 -7.69 -13.66
N GLU A 131 21.06 -6.81 -14.54
CA GLU A 131 20.17 -5.82 -15.17
C GLU A 131 18.98 -6.46 -15.89
N GLN A 132 19.18 -7.62 -16.51
CA GLN A 132 18.11 -8.38 -17.15
C GLN A 132 17.08 -8.88 -16.12
N GLN A 133 17.53 -9.38 -14.96
CA GLN A 133 16.64 -9.80 -13.88
C GLN A 133 15.91 -8.60 -13.24
N VAL A 134 16.58 -7.45 -13.08
CA VAL A 134 15.95 -6.21 -12.62
C VAL A 134 14.86 -5.76 -13.59
N SER A 135 15.14 -5.80 -14.89
CA SER A 135 14.16 -5.49 -15.94
C SER A 135 12.96 -6.45 -15.92
N GLU A 136 13.19 -7.74 -15.68
CA GLU A 136 12.12 -8.71 -15.52
C GLU A 136 11.31 -8.46 -14.25
N LEU A 137 11.96 -8.22 -13.10
CA LEU A 137 11.29 -7.85 -11.86
C LEU A 137 10.41 -6.62 -12.05
N CYS A 138 10.91 -5.59 -12.74
CA CYS A 138 10.16 -4.38 -13.03
C CYS A 138 8.87 -4.69 -13.81
N ARG A 139 8.98 -5.50 -14.88
CA ARG A 139 7.80 -5.95 -15.65
C ARG A 139 6.82 -6.73 -14.79
N GLN A 140 7.29 -7.67 -13.97
CA GLN A 140 6.44 -8.47 -13.10
C GLN A 140 5.67 -7.62 -12.08
N VAL A 141 6.29 -6.56 -11.54
CA VAL A 141 5.61 -5.62 -10.64
C VAL A 141 4.52 -4.83 -11.37
N VAL A 142 4.76 -4.41 -12.60
CA VAL A 142 3.74 -3.71 -13.41
C VAL A 142 2.65 -4.68 -13.87
N ASP A 143 2.99 -5.90 -14.27
CA ASP A 143 2.02 -6.93 -14.66
C ASP A 143 1.12 -7.32 -13.49
N ALA A 144 1.65 -7.40 -12.25
CA ALA A 144 0.86 -7.65 -11.06
C ALA A 144 -0.17 -6.53 -10.79
N LEU A 145 0.16 -5.27 -11.07
CA LEU A 145 -0.80 -4.16 -11.00
C LEU A 145 -1.85 -4.27 -12.12
N ILE A 146 -1.43 -4.61 -13.34
CA ILE A 146 -2.34 -4.81 -14.48
C ILE A 146 -3.34 -5.93 -14.19
N ASP A 147 -2.88 -7.03 -13.59
CA ASP A 147 -3.75 -8.15 -13.20
C ASP A 147 -4.79 -7.71 -12.17
N LEU A 148 -4.41 -6.86 -11.20
CA LEU A 148 -5.37 -6.27 -10.25
C LEU A 148 -6.42 -5.43 -10.98
N HIS A 149 -6.01 -4.57 -11.91
CA HIS A 149 -6.91 -3.72 -12.68
C HIS A 149 -7.82 -4.48 -13.66
N LYS A 150 -7.55 -5.77 -13.90
CA LYS A 150 -8.38 -6.67 -14.71
C LYS A 150 -9.43 -7.44 -13.89
N VAL A 151 -9.35 -7.41 -12.55
CA VAL A 151 -10.32 -8.08 -11.69
C VAL A 151 -11.73 -7.61 -12.01
N ASP A 152 -12.64 -8.54 -12.24
CA ASP A 152 -14.07 -8.24 -12.39
C ASP A 152 -14.72 -8.07 -11.02
N TYR A 153 -14.69 -6.84 -10.53
CA TYR A 153 -15.24 -6.49 -9.23
C TYR A 153 -16.76 -6.61 -9.16
N THR A 154 -17.46 -6.59 -10.31
CA THR A 154 -18.94 -6.62 -10.38
C THR A 154 -19.52 -7.95 -9.89
N GLN A 155 -18.74 -9.00 -9.89
CA GLN A 155 -19.14 -10.34 -9.45
C GLN A 155 -19.13 -10.51 -7.91
N ASN A 156 -18.61 -9.53 -7.17
CA ASN A 156 -18.49 -9.63 -5.72
C ASN A 156 -19.04 -8.37 -5.03
N PRO A 157 -20.12 -8.50 -4.21
CA PRO A 157 -20.75 -7.37 -3.52
C PRO A 157 -19.80 -6.58 -2.61
N ASP A 158 -18.84 -7.26 -1.95
CA ASP A 158 -17.87 -6.59 -1.08
C ASP A 158 -16.90 -5.72 -1.91
N LEU A 159 -16.53 -6.13 -3.13
CA LEU A 159 -15.73 -5.30 -4.03
C LEU A 159 -16.54 -4.12 -4.59
N VAL A 160 -17.78 -4.36 -5.00
CA VAL A 160 -18.67 -3.28 -5.47
C VAL A 160 -18.84 -2.19 -4.40
N ALA A 161 -18.98 -2.59 -3.13
CA ALA A 161 -19.15 -1.69 -2.00
C ALA A 161 -17.91 -0.85 -1.63
N LEU A 162 -16.72 -1.15 -2.20
CA LEU A 162 -15.48 -0.44 -1.87
C LEU A 162 -15.43 0.99 -2.36
N GLY A 163 -16.16 1.34 -3.41
CA GLY A 163 -16.08 2.65 -4.04
C GLY A 163 -17.42 3.16 -4.54
N LYS A 164 -17.42 4.40 -5.03
CA LYS A 164 -18.62 5.09 -5.55
C LYS A 164 -18.78 4.96 -7.08
N GLY A 165 -17.97 4.10 -7.72
CA GLY A 165 -18.00 3.96 -9.18
C GLY A 165 -17.45 5.18 -9.92
N GLU A 166 -18.09 5.52 -11.05
CA GLU A 166 -17.69 6.61 -11.96
C GLU A 166 -17.51 7.96 -11.27
N GLY A 167 -16.72 8.84 -11.91
CA GLY A 167 -16.37 10.17 -11.39
C GLY A 167 -15.25 10.12 -10.34
N TYR A 168 -14.45 9.08 -10.37
CA TYR A 168 -13.33 8.91 -9.42
C TYR A 168 -12.30 10.03 -9.56
N CYS A 169 -11.86 10.36 -10.79
CA CYS A 169 -10.87 11.40 -11.05
C CYS A 169 -11.28 12.74 -10.44
N GLU A 170 -12.52 13.18 -10.70
CA GLU A 170 -13.05 14.45 -10.18
C GLU A 170 -13.08 14.46 -8.65
N ARG A 171 -13.64 13.39 -8.04
CA ARG A 171 -13.68 13.28 -6.57
C ARG A 171 -12.30 13.29 -5.93
N GLN A 172 -11.30 12.70 -6.58
CA GLN A 172 -9.94 12.68 -6.04
C GLN A 172 -9.28 14.06 -6.14
N VAL A 173 -9.40 14.76 -7.27
CA VAL A 173 -8.88 16.13 -7.41
C VAL A 173 -9.47 17.03 -6.34
N MET A 174 -10.81 17.08 -6.22
CA MET A 174 -11.49 17.89 -5.21
C MET A 174 -11.11 17.49 -3.78
N GLY A 175 -11.02 16.19 -3.53
CA GLY A 175 -10.71 15.66 -2.19
C GLY A 175 -9.28 15.98 -1.74
N TRP A 176 -8.30 15.87 -2.63
CA TRP A 176 -6.91 16.17 -2.31
C TRP A 176 -6.63 17.66 -2.27
N ASP A 177 -7.29 18.46 -3.12
CA ASP A 177 -7.28 19.92 -3.04
C ASP A 177 -7.74 20.41 -1.65
N LYS A 178 -8.89 19.91 -1.20
CA LYS A 178 -9.42 20.23 0.13
C LYS A 178 -8.49 19.78 1.26
N ARG A 179 -7.91 18.57 1.18
CA ARG A 179 -6.97 18.06 2.21
C ARG A 179 -5.71 18.93 2.27
N TYR A 180 -5.18 19.33 1.11
CA TYR A 180 -4.02 20.21 1.06
C TYR A 180 -4.33 21.56 1.73
N GLU A 181 -5.44 22.20 1.37
CA GLU A 181 -5.84 23.49 1.96
C GLU A 181 -6.05 23.39 3.48
N GLN A 182 -6.66 22.30 3.96
CA GLN A 182 -6.85 22.07 5.39
C GLN A 182 -5.57 21.82 6.17
N ALA A 183 -4.54 21.30 5.52
CA ALA A 183 -3.25 21.00 6.12
C ALA A 183 -2.20 22.07 5.85
N ARG A 184 -2.51 23.14 5.10
CA ARG A 184 -1.56 24.18 4.75
C ARG A 184 -1.10 24.95 5.98
N THR A 185 0.20 25.23 6.04
CA THR A 185 0.84 26.09 7.04
C THR A 185 1.34 27.37 6.37
N PRO A 186 1.54 28.48 7.11
CA PRO A 186 1.94 29.77 6.51
C PRO A 186 3.29 29.77 5.80
N ASP A 187 4.14 28.81 6.11
CA ASP A 187 5.52 28.66 5.64
C ASP A 187 5.66 27.77 4.39
N VAL A 188 4.56 27.22 3.87
CA VAL A 188 4.57 26.39 2.65
C VAL A 188 3.82 27.07 1.49
N PRO A 189 4.20 26.79 0.22
CA PRO A 189 3.49 27.29 -0.96
C PRO A 189 2.02 26.88 -0.97
N ASP A 190 1.15 27.65 -1.60
CA ASP A 190 -0.26 27.30 -1.78
C ASP A 190 -0.53 26.40 -2.98
N PHE A 191 0.45 26.27 -3.90
CA PHE A 191 0.33 25.55 -5.16
C PHE A 191 -0.93 25.89 -5.98
N ALA A 192 -1.38 27.16 -5.89
CA ALA A 192 -2.62 27.62 -6.54
C ALA A 192 -2.65 27.27 -8.03
N ASP A 193 -1.55 27.50 -8.74
CA ASP A 193 -1.45 27.21 -10.18
C ASP A 193 -1.62 25.72 -10.49
N VAL A 194 -0.98 24.85 -9.71
CA VAL A 194 -1.08 23.38 -9.88
C VAL A 194 -2.50 22.92 -9.57
N ARG A 195 -3.10 23.39 -8.51
CA ARG A 195 -4.46 23.05 -8.05
C ARG A 195 -5.52 23.48 -9.08
N GLN A 196 -5.40 24.70 -9.63
CA GLN A 196 -6.26 25.20 -10.68
C GLN A 196 -6.08 24.39 -11.98
N TRP A 197 -4.82 24.10 -12.35
CA TRP A 197 -4.53 23.31 -13.52
C TRP A 197 -5.12 21.90 -13.42
N LEU A 198 -4.97 21.21 -12.26
CA LEU A 198 -5.58 19.89 -12.02
C LEU A 198 -7.10 19.94 -12.19
N THR A 199 -7.74 20.94 -11.61
CA THR A 199 -9.20 21.11 -11.72
C THR A 199 -9.64 21.32 -13.17
N ALA A 200 -8.92 22.17 -13.92
CA ALA A 200 -9.23 22.48 -15.31
C ALA A 200 -8.95 21.32 -16.28
N ASN A 201 -8.06 20.41 -15.94
CA ASN A 201 -7.62 19.31 -16.79
C ASN A 201 -8.09 17.91 -16.30
N THR A 202 -9.01 17.87 -15.33
CA THR A 202 -9.54 16.60 -14.81
C THR A 202 -10.24 15.82 -15.92
N PRO A 203 -9.75 14.62 -16.29
CA PRO A 203 -10.37 13.78 -17.30
C PRO A 203 -11.60 13.06 -16.74
N LYS A 204 -12.42 12.52 -17.64
CA LYS A 204 -13.34 11.43 -17.26
C LYS A 204 -12.54 10.18 -16.95
N ASP A 205 -13.07 9.34 -16.06
CA ASP A 205 -12.46 8.04 -15.78
C ASP A 205 -12.32 7.23 -17.06
N VAL A 206 -11.14 6.68 -17.34
CA VAL A 206 -10.93 5.84 -18.53
C VAL A 206 -11.58 4.47 -18.36
N LYS A 207 -11.65 3.99 -17.12
CA LYS A 207 -12.25 2.71 -16.74
C LYS A 207 -12.49 2.71 -15.22
N THR A 208 -13.43 1.89 -14.77
CA THR A 208 -13.59 1.57 -13.35
C THR A 208 -12.99 0.21 -13.04
N SER A 209 -12.05 0.15 -12.12
CA SER A 209 -11.30 -1.07 -11.74
C SER A 209 -11.11 -1.14 -10.23
N VAL A 210 -10.73 -2.31 -9.72
CA VAL A 210 -10.10 -2.39 -8.40
C VAL A 210 -8.74 -1.73 -8.50
N ILE A 211 -8.44 -0.81 -7.60
CA ILE A 211 -7.16 -0.10 -7.51
C ILE A 211 -6.57 -0.22 -6.11
N HIS A 212 -5.24 -0.23 -6.04
CA HIS A 212 -4.51 -0.40 -4.78
C HIS A 212 -4.32 0.92 -4.03
N ASN A 213 -4.07 2.01 -4.75
CA ASN A 213 -3.79 3.37 -4.24
C ASN A 213 -2.49 3.55 -3.43
N ASP A 214 -1.74 2.49 -3.20
CA ASP A 214 -0.41 2.53 -2.59
C ASP A 214 0.51 1.47 -3.21
N TRP A 215 0.50 1.39 -4.55
CA TRP A 215 1.31 0.42 -5.30
C TRP A 215 2.78 0.80 -5.26
N ARG A 216 3.58 -0.03 -4.58
CA ARG A 216 5.02 0.19 -4.40
C ARG A 216 5.75 -1.14 -4.25
N PHE A 217 7.08 -1.14 -4.49
CA PHE A 217 7.93 -2.32 -4.30
C PHE A 217 7.95 -2.83 -2.87
N ASP A 218 7.82 -1.97 -1.87
CA ASP A 218 7.77 -2.37 -0.47
C ASP A 218 6.42 -2.97 -0.03
N ASN A 219 5.43 -2.97 -0.93
CA ASN A 219 4.15 -3.64 -0.76
C ASN A 219 4.03 -4.95 -1.58
N VAL A 220 5.10 -5.40 -2.24
CA VAL A 220 5.13 -6.70 -2.91
C VAL A 220 6.07 -7.69 -2.23
N ILE A 221 5.76 -8.97 -2.35
CA ILE A 221 6.57 -10.07 -1.84
C ILE A 221 7.13 -10.85 -3.01
N LEU A 222 8.47 -10.96 -3.08
CA LEU A 222 9.18 -11.72 -4.07
C LEU A 222 9.38 -13.16 -3.61
N ASP A 223 9.29 -14.10 -4.53
CA ASP A 223 9.63 -15.50 -4.28
C ASP A 223 11.14 -15.62 -3.95
N PRO A 224 11.51 -16.18 -2.79
CA PRO A 224 12.91 -16.32 -2.41
C PRO A 224 13.71 -17.25 -3.33
N ASN A 225 13.05 -18.16 -4.06
CA ASN A 225 13.67 -19.08 -5.02
C ASN A 225 13.75 -18.49 -6.44
N ASN A 226 12.86 -17.55 -6.77
CA ASN A 226 12.84 -16.81 -8.03
C ASN A 226 12.48 -15.34 -7.77
N PRO A 227 13.46 -14.50 -7.40
CA PRO A 227 13.21 -13.12 -6.93
C PRO A 227 12.64 -12.15 -7.96
N THR A 228 12.44 -12.57 -9.19
CA THR A 228 11.69 -11.79 -10.19
C THR A 228 10.19 -12.06 -10.16
N ASN A 229 9.75 -13.14 -9.48
CA ASN A 229 8.35 -13.52 -9.38
C ASN A 229 7.67 -12.86 -8.16
N ILE A 230 6.49 -12.27 -8.36
CA ILE A 230 5.67 -11.65 -7.32
C ILE A 230 4.68 -12.69 -6.79
N ILE A 231 4.86 -13.11 -5.54
CA ILE A 231 4.01 -14.11 -4.88
C ILE A 231 3.00 -13.52 -3.90
N GLY A 232 3.14 -12.23 -3.55
CA GLY A 232 2.22 -11.58 -2.65
C GLY A 232 2.16 -10.07 -2.85
N VAL A 233 1.00 -9.48 -2.52
CA VAL A 233 0.77 -8.04 -2.46
C VAL A 233 0.15 -7.72 -1.11
N LEU A 234 0.68 -6.70 -0.46
CA LEU A 234 0.37 -6.29 0.90
C LEU A 234 -0.24 -4.88 0.93
N ASP A 235 -0.75 -4.49 2.09
CA ASP A 235 -1.20 -3.13 2.43
C ASP A 235 -2.41 -2.64 1.64
N TRP A 236 -3.51 -3.35 1.82
CA TRP A 236 -4.77 -3.13 1.11
C TRP A 236 -5.66 -2.04 1.73
N GLU A 237 -5.17 -1.30 2.73
CA GLU A 237 -5.96 -0.29 3.48
C GLU A 237 -6.49 0.84 2.58
N MET A 238 -5.77 1.18 1.50
CA MET A 238 -6.14 2.24 0.56
C MET A 238 -6.91 1.72 -0.66
N ALA A 239 -7.05 0.41 -0.83
CA ALA A 239 -7.69 -0.18 -2.01
C ALA A 239 -9.16 0.26 -2.14
N THR A 240 -9.59 0.51 -3.37
CA THR A 240 -10.96 0.94 -3.67
C THR A 240 -11.34 0.62 -5.13
N ILE A 241 -12.52 1.06 -5.53
CA ILE A 241 -12.94 1.06 -6.94
C ILE A 241 -12.67 2.45 -7.50
N GLY A 242 -11.89 2.53 -8.58
CA GLY A 242 -11.49 3.81 -9.17
C GLY A 242 -10.85 3.67 -10.55
N ASP A 243 -10.26 4.76 -11.01
CA ASP A 243 -9.58 4.82 -12.31
C ASP A 243 -8.18 4.21 -12.22
N PRO A 244 -7.84 3.22 -13.06
CA PRO A 244 -6.55 2.54 -13.01
C PRO A 244 -5.36 3.43 -13.40
N LEU A 245 -5.55 4.47 -14.22
CA LEU A 245 -4.48 5.42 -14.55
C LEU A 245 -4.19 6.38 -13.38
N MET A 246 -5.18 6.67 -12.53
CA MET A 246 -4.96 7.38 -11.27
C MET A 246 -4.08 6.55 -10.32
N ASP A 247 -4.31 5.24 -10.24
CA ASP A 247 -3.49 4.33 -9.43
C ASP A 247 -2.04 4.29 -9.95
N LEU A 248 -1.87 4.12 -11.27
CA LEU A 248 -0.55 4.14 -11.91
C LEU A 248 0.18 5.48 -11.69
N GLY A 249 -0.51 6.61 -11.87
CA GLY A 249 0.06 7.94 -11.63
C GLY A 249 0.53 8.14 -10.20
N CYS A 250 -0.27 7.68 -9.23
CA CYS A 250 0.10 7.68 -7.81
C CYS A 250 1.30 6.77 -7.51
N ALA A 251 1.38 5.59 -8.12
CA ALA A 251 2.52 4.69 -7.99
C ALA A 251 3.81 5.32 -8.54
N LEU A 252 3.73 5.97 -9.69
CA LEU A 252 4.88 6.60 -10.35
C LEU A 252 5.36 7.87 -9.64
N ALA A 253 4.57 8.52 -8.81
CA ALA A 253 5.03 9.63 -7.97
C ALA A 253 6.11 9.19 -6.95
N TYR A 254 6.13 7.92 -6.55
CA TYR A 254 7.17 7.33 -5.71
C TYR A 254 8.32 6.69 -6.49
N TRP A 255 8.25 6.70 -7.83
CA TRP A 255 9.21 6.04 -8.71
C TRP A 255 10.38 6.97 -9.04
N ILE A 256 11.44 6.89 -8.23
CA ILE A 256 12.63 7.71 -8.40
C ILE A 256 13.61 7.00 -9.32
N GLN A 257 13.96 7.63 -10.45
CA GLN A 257 14.85 7.11 -11.48
C GLN A 257 16.32 7.42 -11.19
N ALA A 258 17.22 6.73 -11.88
CA ALA A 258 18.66 6.92 -11.72
C ALA A 258 19.15 8.32 -12.16
N ASP A 259 18.47 8.94 -13.10
CA ASP A 259 18.77 10.26 -13.66
C ASP A 259 17.98 11.42 -13.04
N ASP A 260 17.11 11.15 -12.07
CA ASP A 260 16.40 12.19 -11.32
C ASP A 260 17.39 13.12 -10.58
N ASN A 261 16.96 14.32 -10.25
CA ASN A 261 17.75 15.31 -9.54
C ASN A 261 18.08 14.87 -8.09
N ALA A 262 18.99 15.58 -7.44
CA ALA A 262 19.47 15.23 -6.09
C ALA A 262 18.35 15.24 -5.03
N VAL A 263 17.39 16.16 -5.15
CA VAL A 263 16.26 16.28 -4.21
C VAL A 263 15.37 15.04 -4.30
N MET A 264 14.97 14.65 -5.51
CA MET A 264 14.19 13.43 -5.73
C MET A 264 14.92 12.17 -5.25
N LYS A 265 16.22 12.05 -5.57
CA LYS A 265 17.04 10.93 -5.11
C LYS A 265 17.11 10.81 -3.60
N ALA A 266 17.13 11.93 -2.87
CA ALA A 266 17.12 11.95 -1.41
C ALA A 266 15.80 11.43 -0.81
N THR A 267 14.69 11.51 -1.55
CA THR A 267 13.37 11.01 -1.11
C THR A 267 13.10 9.56 -1.50
N ARG A 268 14.01 8.90 -2.20
CA ARG A 268 13.82 7.53 -2.70
C ARG A 268 13.57 6.52 -1.58
N ARG A 269 12.49 5.76 -1.71
CA ARG A 269 12.06 4.71 -0.77
C ARG A 269 11.92 3.32 -1.41
N GLN A 270 12.21 3.20 -2.71
CA GLN A 270 12.09 1.98 -3.50
C GLN A 270 13.36 1.76 -4.33
N PRO A 271 13.67 0.54 -4.78
CA PRO A 271 14.88 0.23 -5.55
C PRO A 271 14.74 0.59 -7.04
N THR A 272 13.98 1.64 -7.38
CA THR A 272 13.59 2.03 -8.74
C THR A 272 14.70 2.72 -9.54
N ASN A 273 15.84 2.98 -8.92
CA ASN A 273 17.03 3.56 -9.54
C ASN A 273 18.06 2.52 -9.99
N LEU A 274 17.77 1.23 -9.85
CA LEU A 274 18.70 0.16 -10.23
C LEU A 274 18.88 0.10 -11.75
N PRO A 275 20.09 -0.26 -12.23
CA PRO A 275 20.30 -0.60 -13.65
C PRO A 275 19.30 -1.69 -14.08
N GLY A 276 18.65 -1.50 -15.23
CA GLY A 276 17.61 -2.40 -15.74
C GLY A 276 16.18 -2.03 -15.32
N MET A 277 15.97 -1.12 -14.36
CA MET A 277 14.63 -0.58 -14.07
C MET A 277 14.12 0.28 -15.22
N MET A 278 12.84 0.14 -15.53
CA MET A 278 12.15 1.03 -16.47
C MET A 278 12.08 2.46 -15.91
N THR A 279 12.23 3.44 -16.80
CA THR A 279 11.85 4.82 -16.50
C THR A 279 10.35 4.96 -16.32
N ARG A 280 9.88 6.03 -15.72
CA ARG A 280 8.44 6.32 -15.57
C ARG A 280 7.74 6.31 -16.94
N ALA A 281 8.37 6.87 -17.97
CA ALA A 281 7.83 6.88 -19.32
C ALA A 281 7.69 5.46 -19.90
N GLU A 282 8.70 4.62 -19.74
CA GLU A 282 8.67 3.22 -20.18
C GLU A 282 7.63 2.38 -19.44
N VAL A 283 7.43 2.63 -18.12
CA VAL A 283 6.36 1.98 -17.35
C VAL A 283 4.99 2.35 -17.91
N VAL A 284 4.75 3.63 -18.22
CA VAL A 284 3.49 4.11 -18.81
C VAL A 284 3.26 3.46 -20.17
N GLU A 285 4.25 3.47 -21.04
CA GLU A 285 4.18 2.87 -22.38
C GLU A 285 3.85 1.38 -22.29
N TYR A 286 4.60 0.64 -21.43
CA TYR A 286 4.38 -0.78 -21.21
C TYR A 286 2.96 -1.05 -20.67
N TYR A 287 2.51 -0.27 -19.69
CA TYR A 287 1.18 -0.42 -19.10
C TYR A 287 0.08 -0.18 -20.14
N LEU A 288 0.16 0.90 -20.92
CA LEU A 288 -0.82 1.23 -21.95
C LEU A 288 -0.84 0.19 -23.07
N GLN A 289 0.33 -0.29 -23.48
CA GLN A 289 0.44 -1.36 -24.49
C GLN A 289 -0.23 -2.66 -24.00
N LYS A 290 0.01 -3.07 -22.76
CA LYS A 290 -0.54 -4.30 -22.18
C LYS A 290 -2.04 -4.24 -21.90
N THR A 291 -2.57 -3.07 -21.57
CA THR A 291 -3.98 -2.88 -21.22
C THR A 291 -4.85 -2.45 -22.39
N GLY A 292 -4.25 -1.89 -23.44
CA GLY A 292 -4.97 -1.30 -24.58
C GLY A 292 -5.72 0.00 -24.21
N LEU A 293 -5.51 0.53 -23.00
CA LEU A 293 -6.11 1.80 -22.60
C LEU A 293 -5.52 2.95 -23.38
N LYS A 294 -6.36 3.93 -23.71
CA LYS A 294 -5.96 5.17 -24.36
C LYS A 294 -6.00 6.31 -23.37
N VAL A 295 -5.03 7.20 -23.45
CA VAL A 295 -4.94 8.39 -22.61
C VAL A 295 -4.63 9.60 -23.51
N ASP A 296 -5.45 10.63 -23.42
CA ASP A 296 -5.24 11.87 -24.20
C ASP A 296 -4.22 12.78 -23.53
N ASN A 297 -4.17 12.80 -22.21
CA ASN A 297 -3.30 13.66 -21.42
C ASN A 297 -2.73 12.90 -20.21
N TRP A 298 -1.64 12.15 -20.43
CA TRP A 298 -0.94 11.45 -19.34
C TRP A 298 -0.39 12.41 -18.29
N ARG A 299 -0.01 13.62 -18.67
CA ARG A 299 0.55 14.62 -17.76
C ARG A 299 -0.39 14.92 -16.57
N PHE A 300 -1.70 14.81 -16.77
CA PHE A 300 -2.65 14.96 -15.67
C PHE A 300 -2.37 13.96 -14.54
N TYR A 301 -2.19 12.69 -14.87
CA TYR A 301 -1.97 11.61 -13.88
C TYR A 301 -0.61 11.75 -13.18
N GLU A 302 0.42 12.20 -13.88
CA GLU A 302 1.72 12.52 -13.29
C GLU A 302 1.62 13.67 -12.28
N VAL A 303 1.04 14.79 -12.70
CA VAL A 303 0.91 15.98 -11.84
C VAL A 303 0.01 15.66 -10.64
N PHE A 304 -1.09 14.94 -10.86
CA PHE A 304 -1.96 14.51 -9.77
C PHE A 304 -1.23 13.62 -8.75
N GLY A 305 -0.49 12.62 -9.23
CA GLY A 305 0.28 11.72 -8.36
C GLY A 305 1.27 12.47 -7.48
N VAL A 306 2.04 13.40 -8.06
CA VAL A 306 2.99 14.24 -7.33
C VAL A 306 2.28 15.20 -6.37
N PHE A 307 1.18 15.83 -6.79
CA PHE A 307 0.39 16.70 -5.92
C PHE A 307 -0.22 15.93 -4.73
N ARG A 308 -0.73 14.72 -4.97
CA ARG A 308 -1.21 13.85 -3.88
C ARG A 308 -0.09 13.54 -2.88
N LEU A 309 1.11 13.22 -3.37
CA LEU A 309 2.27 12.97 -2.52
C LEU A 309 2.66 14.21 -1.70
N ALA A 310 2.67 15.38 -2.32
CA ALA A 310 2.91 16.66 -1.63
C ALA A 310 1.84 16.92 -0.56
N ALA A 311 0.57 16.64 -0.85
CA ALA A 311 -0.52 16.78 0.13
C ALA A 311 -0.37 15.81 1.31
N ILE A 312 0.10 14.57 1.08
CA ILE A 312 0.41 13.60 2.15
C ILE A 312 1.57 14.12 3.01
N ALA A 313 2.66 14.59 2.38
CA ALA A 313 3.80 15.18 3.10
C ALA A 313 3.36 16.37 3.93
N GLN A 314 2.53 17.26 3.38
CA GLN A 314 1.99 18.42 4.09
C GLN A 314 1.12 18.03 5.29
N GLN A 315 0.29 16.99 5.19
CA GLN A 315 -0.49 16.51 6.34
C GLN A 315 0.40 15.97 7.47
N ILE A 316 1.54 15.36 7.12
CA ILE A 316 2.53 14.89 8.10
C ILE A 316 3.24 16.10 8.72
N TYR A 317 3.67 17.08 7.89
CA TYR A 317 4.31 18.31 8.33
C TYR A 317 3.39 19.15 9.22
N TYR A 318 2.12 19.29 8.86
CA TYR A 318 1.12 20.00 9.67
C TYR A 318 1.07 19.49 11.11
N ARG A 319 1.12 18.17 11.32
CA ARG A 319 1.15 17.59 12.67
C ARG A 319 2.43 17.94 13.42
N TYR A 320 3.56 17.97 12.72
CA TYR A 320 4.84 18.40 13.30
C TYR A 320 4.82 19.90 13.63
N TYR A 321 4.39 20.74 12.69
CA TYR A 321 4.29 22.19 12.85
C TYR A 321 3.43 22.59 14.06
N HIS A 322 2.34 21.88 14.31
CA HIS A 322 1.44 22.12 15.45
C HIS A 322 1.79 21.32 16.71
N GLY A 323 2.96 20.71 16.80
CA GLY A 323 3.41 19.97 17.99
C GLY A 323 2.59 18.72 18.33
N GLN A 324 1.87 18.16 17.36
CA GLN A 324 1.11 16.90 17.54
C GLN A 324 2.03 15.66 17.41
N THR A 325 3.23 15.85 16.94
CA THR A 325 4.33 14.87 16.90
C THR A 325 5.65 15.62 17.01
N ASP A 326 6.61 15.02 17.69
CA ASP A 326 7.97 15.54 17.88
C ASP A 326 9.02 14.80 17.04
N ASN A 327 8.58 13.92 16.13
CA ASN A 327 9.49 13.16 15.27
C ASN A 327 10.29 14.10 14.35
N PRO A 328 11.61 14.23 14.55
CA PRO A 328 12.44 15.17 13.79
C PRO A 328 12.49 14.87 12.28
N ALA A 329 12.20 13.64 11.87
CA ALA A 329 12.16 13.26 10.47
C ALA A 329 11.05 13.99 9.67
N PHE A 330 10.07 14.58 10.35
CA PHE A 330 8.95 15.28 9.71
C PHE A 330 9.19 16.79 9.53
N LYS A 331 10.29 17.31 10.13
CA LYS A 331 10.66 18.73 10.07
C LYS A 331 10.80 19.23 8.63
N ASP A 332 11.42 18.44 7.78
CA ASP A 332 11.80 18.85 6.43
C ASP A 332 10.72 18.51 5.37
N PHE A 333 9.53 18.03 5.79
CA PHE A 333 8.44 17.70 4.87
C PHE A 333 7.68 18.93 4.36
N GLY A 334 7.91 20.12 4.94
CA GLY A 334 7.36 21.38 4.47
C GLY A 334 8.24 22.12 3.44
N VAL A 335 9.40 21.56 3.08
CA VAL A 335 10.38 22.20 2.19
C VAL A 335 10.27 21.71 0.76
#